data_f39c5030bcaa11c308ebe648ddb79142
#
_entry.id   f39c5030bcaa11c308ebe648ddb79142
#
_cell.length_a   1.000
_cell.length_b   1.000
_cell.length_c   1.000
_cell.angle_alpha   90.00
_cell.angle_beta   90.00
_cell.angle_gamma   90.00
#
_symmetry.space_group_name_H-M   'P 1'
#
loop_
_entity.id
_entity.type
_entity.pdbx_description
1 polymer ?
#
loop_
_entity_poly.entity_id
_entity_poly.type
_entity_poly.pdbx_seq_one_letter_code
_entity_poly.pdbx_strand_id
1 'polypeptide(L)'
;MSNNTTHQFKNKKIVAIIPIVMCLSLVLLLSMHLPFSSQATSDVPEFSGSASVTVNGNTPVFTQDEITTEAYELYGELDDYGRCTTAMACIGTELMPTEERESIGLVKPTGWNQNKYPGIVDSDPPYIYNRCHLIGFQLTGENANEKNLVTGTRYMNVEGMLRYENMVADYIYATGNHVLYRVTPVFEGTNLLCSGVQMEAYSVEDSGAGICFNVYCYNVQPGVVINYADGSNWQDITYSVTSVDQGYEPCKRCNP
;
A
#
# COMPACT_ATOMS: atom_id res chain seq x y z
N MET A 1 54.83 -79.09 -10.75
CA MET A 1 55.11 -77.98 -11.68
C MET A 1 54.00 -76.93 -11.51
N SER A 2 54.31 -75.90 -10.75
CA SER A 2 53.41 -74.88 -10.34
C SER A 2 53.73 -73.61 -11.12
N ASN A 3 52.75 -73.01 -11.81
CA ASN A 3 52.88 -71.67 -12.39
C ASN A 3 51.96 -70.72 -11.67
N ASN A 4 52.60 -69.87 -10.85
CA ASN A 4 51.98 -68.68 -10.27
C ASN A 4 51.83 -67.58 -11.34
N THR A 5 50.65 -67.08 -11.53
CA THR A 5 50.44 -65.88 -12.29
C THR A 5 49.81 -64.83 -11.38
N THR A 6 50.59 -63.85 -11.02
CA THR A 6 50.19 -62.69 -10.25
C THR A 6 49.42 -61.66 -11.12
N HIS A 7 48.17 -61.41 -10.79
CA HIS A 7 47.41 -60.31 -11.39
C HIS A 7 47.65 -59.03 -10.61
N GLN A 8 48.22 -58.02 -11.24
CA GLN A 8 48.32 -56.66 -10.75
C GLN A 8 47.03 -55.92 -10.95
N PHE A 9 46.41 -55.48 -9.89
CA PHE A 9 45.28 -54.52 -9.94
C PHE A 9 45.81 -53.11 -10.09
N LYS A 10 45.48 -52.46 -11.21
CA LYS A 10 45.71 -51.02 -11.44
C LYS A 10 44.66 -50.22 -10.67
N ASN A 11 45.08 -49.51 -9.64
CA ASN A 11 44.25 -48.49 -8.97
C ASN A 11 43.94 -47.31 -9.90
N LYS A 12 42.72 -47.19 -10.35
CA LYS A 12 42.22 -45.99 -10.99
C LYS A 12 41.85 -44.95 -9.93
N LYS A 13 42.52 -43.82 -9.94
CA LYS A 13 42.19 -42.65 -9.11
C LYS A 13 40.82 -42.14 -9.51
N ILE A 14 39.83 -42.27 -8.63
CA ILE A 14 38.56 -41.59 -8.70
C ILE A 14 38.81 -40.17 -8.18
N VAL A 15 38.87 -39.20 -9.12
CA VAL A 15 38.97 -37.78 -8.79
C VAL A 15 37.57 -37.32 -8.36
N ALA A 16 37.46 -36.81 -7.15
CA ALA A 16 36.24 -36.29 -6.56
C ALA A 16 35.73 -35.07 -7.35
N ILE A 17 34.57 -35.22 -7.99
CA ILE A 17 33.81 -34.13 -8.69
C ILE A 17 32.56 -33.72 -7.84
N ILE A 18 32.65 -33.72 -6.51
CA ILE A 18 31.50 -33.47 -5.66
C ILE A 18 31.49 -32.11 -4.91
N PRO A 19 32.44 -31.17 -5.01
CA PRO A 19 32.20 -29.89 -4.34
C PRO A 19 31.74 -28.72 -5.24
N ILE A 20 31.62 -28.87 -6.56
CA ILE A 20 31.30 -27.73 -7.42
C ILE A 20 29.78 -27.53 -7.62
N VAL A 21 28.99 -28.59 -7.50
CA VAL A 21 27.53 -28.50 -7.68
C VAL A 21 26.83 -27.93 -6.44
N MET A 22 27.43 -28.09 -5.23
CA MET A 22 26.82 -27.56 -4.00
C MET A 22 27.05 -26.06 -3.77
N CYS A 23 28.08 -25.48 -4.39
CA CYS A 23 28.31 -24.04 -4.33
C CYS A 23 27.43 -23.23 -5.31
N LEU A 24 26.99 -23.82 -6.44
CA LEU A 24 26.11 -23.15 -7.40
C LEU A 24 24.64 -23.11 -6.94
N SER A 25 24.20 -24.06 -6.11
CA SER A 25 22.84 -24.04 -5.54
C SER A 25 22.69 -23.07 -4.37
N LEU A 26 23.77 -22.70 -3.68
CA LEU A 26 23.74 -21.73 -2.59
C LEU A 26 23.77 -20.28 -3.08
N VAL A 27 24.27 -20.04 -4.29
CA VAL A 27 24.29 -18.69 -4.90
C VAL A 27 22.94 -18.34 -5.55
N LEU A 28 22.12 -19.33 -5.93
CA LEU A 28 20.79 -19.08 -6.51
C LEU A 28 19.69 -18.80 -5.47
N LEU A 29 19.92 -19.07 -4.19
CA LEU A 29 18.95 -18.80 -3.12
C LEU A 29 19.15 -17.44 -2.43
N LEU A 30 20.19 -16.67 -2.79
CA LEU A 30 20.47 -15.37 -2.18
C LEU A 30 20.04 -14.16 -3.03
N SER A 31 19.36 -14.37 -4.15
CA SER A 31 19.02 -13.29 -5.10
C SER A 31 17.53 -12.92 -5.17
N MET A 32 16.71 -13.30 -4.18
CA MET A 32 15.28 -12.95 -4.18
C MET A 32 14.85 -12.07 -2.99
N HIS A 33 15.72 -11.24 -2.46
CA HIS A 33 15.34 -10.13 -1.61
C HIS A 33 15.89 -8.85 -2.22
N LEU A 34 15.30 -8.43 -3.36
CA LEU A 34 15.42 -7.05 -3.76
C LEU A 34 14.57 -6.25 -2.77
N PRO A 35 15.16 -5.31 -2.00
CA PRO A 35 14.35 -4.41 -1.21
C PRO A 35 13.44 -3.66 -2.19
N PHE A 36 12.14 -3.72 -1.97
CA PHE A 36 11.16 -2.88 -2.64
C PHE A 36 11.59 -1.42 -2.39
N SER A 37 12.25 -0.81 -3.37
CA SER A 37 12.70 0.58 -3.25
C SER A 37 11.46 1.47 -3.33
N SER A 38 10.94 1.89 -2.20
CA SER A 38 10.01 3.01 -2.14
C SER A 38 10.77 4.25 -2.62
N GLN A 39 10.61 4.62 -3.89
CA GLN A 39 10.96 5.97 -4.31
C GLN A 39 10.01 6.92 -3.58
N ALA A 40 10.47 7.43 -2.45
CA ALA A 40 9.78 8.48 -1.72
C ALA A 40 9.51 9.64 -2.69
N THR A 41 8.29 10.12 -2.69
CA THR A 41 7.82 11.24 -3.50
C THR A 41 8.60 12.50 -3.14
N SER A 42 9.68 12.80 -3.86
CA SER A 42 10.46 14.04 -3.65
C SER A 42 9.71 15.30 -4.08
N ASP A 43 8.53 15.17 -4.68
CA ASP A 43 7.77 16.23 -5.32
C ASP A 43 6.31 16.35 -4.87
N VAL A 44 5.95 15.90 -3.65
CA VAL A 44 4.63 16.16 -3.09
C VAL A 44 4.56 17.62 -2.66
N PRO A 45 3.66 18.44 -3.24
CA PRO A 45 3.52 19.83 -2.81
C PRO A 45 2.97 19.89 -1.37
N GLU A 46 3.17 21.02 -0.70
CA GLU A 46 2.56 21.27 0.60
C GLU A 46 1.02 21.25 0.50
N PHE A 47 0.36 20.85 1.57
CA PHE A 47 -1.10 20.85 1.64
C PHE A 47 -1.66 22.26 1.41
N SER A 48 -2.54 22.40 0.44
CA SER A 48 -3.14 23.69 0.05
C SER A 48 -4.68 23.70 0.09
N GLY A 49 -5.28 22.78 0.86
CA GLY A 49 -6.73 22.70 1.05
C GLY A 49 -7.40 21.52 0.32
N SER A 50 -6.73 20.87 -0.64
CA SER A 50 -7.26 19.67 -1.29
C SER A 50 -6.80 18.41 -0.55
N ALA A 51 -7.71 17.46 -0.28
CA ALA A 51 -7.40 16.21 0.42
C ALA A 51 -6.39 15.33 -0.33
N SER A 52 -6.28 15.50 -1.64
CA SER A 52 -5.34 14.77 -2.48
C SER A 52 -4.80 15.64 -3.61
N VAL A 53 -3.66 15.24 -4.15
CA VAL A 53 -3.01 15.86 -5.30
C VAL A 53 -2.50 14.77 -6.24
N THR A 54 -2.50 15.04 -7.54
CA THR A 54 -1.84 14.16 -8.50
C THR A 54 -0.33 14.30 -8.40
N VAL A 55 0.37 13.19 -8.43
CA VAL A 55 1.82 13.12 -8.45
C VAL A 55 2.30 12.38 -9.70
N ASN A 56 3.57 12.54 -10.06
CA ASN A 56 4.14 11.91 -11.25
C ASN A 56 3.31 12.10 -12.53
N GLY A 57 2.73 13.28 -12.73
CA GLY A 57 1.88 13.56 -13.88
C GLY A 57 0.63 12.65 -13.97
N ASN A 58 0.14 12.19 -12.83
CA ASN A 58 -0.96 11.21 -12.70
C ASN A 58 -0.65 9.82 -13.32
N THR A 59 0.63 9.48 -13.48
CA THR A 59 1.06 8.23 -14.11
C THR A 59 1.52 7.25 -13.04
N PRO A 60 0.87 6.09 -12.88
CA PRO A 60 1.34 5.04 -11.98
C PRO A 60 2.64 4.41 -12.48
N VAL A 61 3.47 3.91 -11.55
CA VAL A 61 4.77 3.34 -11.86
C VAL A 61 4.74 1.84 -11.55
N PHE A 62 4.13 1.07 -12.43
CA PHE A 62 4.18 -0.39 -12.39
C PHE A 62 5.21 -0.91 -13.38
N THR A 63 6.00 -1.90 -12.96
CA THR A 63 6.92 -2.60 -13.86
C THR A 63 6.15 -3.57 -14.74
N GLN A 64 6.74 -3.97 -15.88
CA GLN A 64 6.10 -4.93 -16.78
C GLN A 64 5.83 -6.28 -16.09
N ASP A 65 6.68 -6.68 -15.15
CA ASP A 65 6.54 -7.93 -14.41
C ASP A 65 5.44 -7.87 -13.33
N GLU A 66 5.04 -6.68 -12.89
CA GLU A 66 3.91 -6.48 -11.96
C GLU A 66 2.56 -6.54 -12.68
N ILE A 67 2.53 -6.29 -14.00
CA ILE A 67 1.29 -6.26 -14.78
C ILE A 67 0.80 -7.69 -15.02
N THR A 68 -0.28 -8.07 -14.36
CA THR A 68 -0.90 -9.40 -14.41
C THR A 68 -2.41 -9.32 -14.24
N THR A 69 -3.12 -10.32 -14.72
CA THR A 69 -4.54 -10.56 -14.43
C THR A 69 -4.75 -11.67 -13.40
N GLU A 70 -3.67 -12.20 -12.80
CA GLU A 70 -3.78 -13.12 -11.68
C GLU A 70 -4.01 -12.31 -10.40
N ALA A 71 -5.12 -12.56 -9.72
CA ALA A 71 -5.47 -11.87 -8.49
C ALA A 71 -4.51 -12.25 -7.35
N TYR A 72 -4.01 -11.25 -6.64
CA TYR A 72 -3.16 -11.43 -5.46
C TYR A 72 -3.26 -10.24 -4.52
N GLU A 73 -2.85 -10.46 -3.28
CA GLU A 73 -2.64 -9.43 -2.25
C GLU A 73 -1.23 -9.57 -1.67
N LEU A 74 -0.57 -8.46 -1.47
CA LEU A 74 0.76 -8.38 -0.86
C LEU A 74 0.80 -7.23 0.13
N TYR A 75 1.05 -7.55 1.39
CA TYR A 75 1.23 -6.60 2.47
C TYR A 75 2.67 -6.67 2.94
N GLY A 76 3.43 -5.59 2.74
CA GLY A 76 4.83 -5.52 3.14
C GLY A 76 5.01 -5.70 4.65
N GLU A 77 6.18 -6.18 5.06
CA GLU A 77 6.51 -6.31 6.49
C GLU A 77 6.52 -4.93 7.16
N LEU A 78 6.13 -4.90 8.44
CA LEU A 78 6.29 -3.69 9.24
C LEU A 78 7.78 -3.31 9.31
N ASP A 79 8.07 -2.03 9.29
CA ASP A 79 9.43 -1.55 9.42
C ASP A 79 9.95 -1.63 10.87
N ASP A 80 11.19 -1.22 11.11
CA ASP A 80 11.83 -1.26 12.44
C ASP A 80 11.12 -0.42 13.51
N TYR A 81 10.21 0.48 13.11
CA TYR A 81 9.37 1.28 14.00
C TYR A 81 7.95 0.70 14.16
N GLY A 82 7.66 -0.46 13.55
CA GLY A 82 6.35 -1.09 13.54
C GLY A 82 5.33 -0.40 12.63
N ARG A 83 5.80 0.39 11.64
CA ARG A 83 4.96 1.12 10.70
C ARG A 83 4.69 0.27 9.47
N CYS A 84 3.49 0.41 8.91
CA CYS A 84 3.17 -0.22 7.62
C CYS A 84 4.12 0.23 6.53
N THR A 85 4.44 -0.68 5.64
CA THR A 85 5.12 -0.39 4.38
C THR A 85 4.11 -0.43 3.23
N THR A 86 4.53 -0.72 2.01
CA THR A 86 3.65 -0.75 0.84
C THR A 86 2.69 -1.94 0.89
N ALA A 87 1.42 -1.69 0.59
CA ALA A 87 0.43 -2.71 0.25
C ALA A 87 0.16 -2.67 -1.26
N MET A 88 0.04 -3.84 -1.88
CA MET A 88 -0.21 -3.99 -3.32
C MET A 88 -1.14 -5.16 -3.60
N ALA A 89 -2.02 -5.02 -4.59
CA ALA A 89 -2.90 -6.09 -5.03
C ALA A 89 -3.16 -6.00 -6.54
N CYS A 90 -3.44 -7.14 -7.14
CA CYS A 90 -4.16 -7.22 -8.41
C CYS A 90 -5.60 -7.60 -8.09
N ILE A 91 -6.50 -6.64 -8.15
CA ILE A 91 -7.85 -6.76 -7.63
C ILE A 91 -8.80 -7.13 -8.78
N GLY A 92 -9.43 -8.30 -8.66
CA GLY A 92 -10.58 -8.72 -9.46
C GLY A 92 -11.78 -8.97 -8.56
N THR A 93 -12.90 -9.37 -9.13
CA THR A 93 -14.13 -9.70 -8.37
C THR A 93 -13.94 -10.80 -7.36
N GLU A 94 -12.97 -11.69 -7.55
CA GLU A 94 -12.62 -12.81 -6.68
C GLU A 94 -12.00 -12.41 -5.33
N LEU A 95 -11.40 -11.21 -5.24
CA LEU A 95 -10.87 -10.67 -3.98
C LEU A 95 -11.88 -9.80 -3.25
N MET A 96 -12.90 -9.29 -3.94
CA MET A 96 -13.88 -8.40 -3.32
C MET A 96 -14.69 -9.13 -2.24
N PRO A 97 -15.05 -8.45 -1.14
CA PRO A 97 -15.67 -9.10 0.00
C PRO A 97 -17.00 -9.74 -0.36
N THR A 98 -17.19 -10.98 0.09
CA THR A 98 -18.46 -11.71 0.04
C THR A 98 -19.16 -11.77 1.39
N GLU A 99 -18.47 -11.32 2.45
CA GLU A 99 -18.94 -11.31 3.83
C GLU A 99 -18.97 -9.89 4.41
N GLU A 100 -19.72 -9.72 5.49
CA GLU A 100 -19.81 -8.42 6.17
C GLU A 100 -18.49 -8.09 6.88
N ARG A 101 -18.19 -6.77 6.94
CA ARG A 101 -17.01 -6.26 7.60
C ARG A 101 -17.07 -6.50 9.12
N GLU A 102 -15.99 -7.06 9.66
CA GLU A 102 -15.83 -7.26 11.08
C GLU A 102 -15.19 -6.06 11.79
N SER A 103 -15.17 -6.11 13.14
CA SER A 103 -14.54 -5.07 13.95
C SER A 103 -13.02 -5.13 13.85
N ILE A 104 -12.39 -3.99 13.56
CA ILE A 104 -10.93 -3.78 13.53
C ILE A 104 -10.42 -3.04 14.77
N GLY A 105 -11.26 -2.91 15.81
CA GLY A 105 -10.99 -2.09 16.99
C GLY A 105 -9.77 -2.51 17.82
N LEU A 106 -9.33 -3.76 17.71
CA LEU A 106 -8.18 -4.29 18.44
C LEU A 106 -6.83 -3.86 17.86
N VAL A 107 -6.77 -3.57 16.56
CA VAL A 107 -5.53 -3.09 15.93
C VAL A 107 -5.33 -1.63 16.28
N LYS A 108 -4.14 -1.30 16.76
CA LYS A 108 -3.71 0.09 17.04
C LYS A 108 -2.47 0.36 16.19
N PRO A 109 -2.60 1.01 15.05
CA PRO A 109 -1.46 1.40 14.24
C PRO A 109 -0.53 2.35 15.01
N THR A 110 0.70 2.52 14.54
CA THR A 110 1.66 3.44 15.16
C THR A 110 1.09 4.85 15.29
N GLY A 111 1.47 5.57 16.35
CA GLY A 111 1.02 6.93 16.62
C GLY A 111 -0.47 7.07 16.93
N TRP A 112 -1.16 6.01 17.36
CA TRP A 112 -2.58 6.03 17.70
C TRP A 112 -2.84 6.85 18.99
N ASN A 113 -3.14 8.15 18.83
CA ASN A 113 -3.43 9.09 19.92
C ASN A 113 -4.76 9.81 19.65
N GLN A 114 -5.87 9.15 20.00
CA GLN A 114 -7.22 9.51 19.60
C GLN A 114 -7.81 10.65 20.44
N ASN A 115 -8.29 11.71 19.77
CA ASN A 115 -9.05 12.81 20.37
C ASN A 115 -10.34 13.07 19.59
N LYS A 116 -11.25 13.85 20.20
CA LYS A 116 -12.52 14.25 19.59
C LYS A 116 -12.54 15.75 19.32
N TYR A 117 -13.05 16.14 18.15
CA TYR A 117 -13.18 17.54 17.74
C TYR A 117 -14.59 17.84 17.23
N PRO A 118 -15.57 18.05 18.13
CA PRO A 118 -16.93 18.40 17.76
C PRO A 118 -16.97 19.69 16.91
N GLY A 119 -17.68 19.66 15.78
CA GLY A 119 -17.79 20.80 14.86
C GLY A 119 -16.61 20.98 13.89
N ILE A 120 -15.56 20.12 13.99
CA ILE A 120 -14.42 20.11 13.08
C ILE A 120 -14.37 18.78 12.32
N VAL A 121 -14.51 17.66 13.02
CA VAL A 121 -14.52 16.33 12.39
C VAL A 121 -15.96 15.90 12.15
N ASP A 122 -16.27 15.61 10.88
CA ASP A 122 -17.61 15.17 10.43
C ASP A 122 -17.76 13.66 10.66
N SER A 123 -18.07 13.29 11.89
CA SER A 123 -18.44 11.94 12.31
C SER A 123 -19.08 11.94 13.70
N ASP A 124 -19.82 10.90 14.03
CA ASP A 124 -20.36 10.68 15.37
C ASP A 124 -19.94 9.30 15.90
N PRO A 125 -19.09 9.25 16.95
CA PRO A 125 -18.41 10.38 17.59
C PRO A 125 -17.31 11.00 16.71
N PRO A 126 -17.00 12.31 16.90
CA PRO A 126 -16.10 13.08 16.03
C PRO A 126 -14.62 12.83 16.32
N TYR A 127 -14.20 11.60 16.16
CA TYR A 127 -12.82 11.18 16.33
C TYR A 127 -11.94 11.60 15.16
N ILE A 128 -10.73 12.15 15.46
CA ILE A 128 -9.79 12.59 14.44
C ILE A 128 -9.23 11.43 13.62
N TYR A 129 -8.89 10.31 14.27
CA TYR A 129 -8.23 9.20 13.59
C TYR A 129 -9.16 8.05 13.29
N ASN A 130 -8.97 7.49 12.11
CA ASN A 130 -9.49 6.22 11.67
C ASN A 130 -8.35 5.21 11.59
N ARG A 131 -8.66 3.92 11.75
CA ARG A 131 -7.80 2.84 11.28
C ARG A 131 -7.99 2.76 9.78
N CYS A 132 -7.17 3.54 9.05
CA CYS A 132 -7.25 3.59 7.61
C CYS A 132 -6.62 2.35 7.02
N HIS A 133 -7.41 1.60 6.24
CA HIS A 133 -6.84 0.57 5.39
C HIS A 133 -6.00 1.23 4.30
N LEU A 134 -4.85 0.65 3.99
CA LEU A 134 -4.09 1.00 2.78
C LEU A 134 -4.86 0.49 1.56
N ILE A 135 -5.25 -0.77 1.53
CA ILE A 135 -6.20 -1.31 0.56
C ILE A 135 -7.54 -1.49 1.27
N GLY A 136 -8.56 -0.76 0.84
CA GLY A 136 -9.87 -0.73 1.47
C GLY A 136 -10.55 -2.09 1.52
N PHE A 137 -11.29 -2.38 2.61
CA PHE A 137 -12.05 -3.62 2.77
C PHE A 137 -12.94 -3.95 1.56
N GLN A 138 -13.55 -2.94 0.95
CA GLN A 138 -14.41 -3.13 -0.23
C GLN A 138 -13.68 -3.68 -1.46
N LEU A 139 -12.34 -3.65 -1.48
CA LEU A 139 -11.52 -4.07 -2.61
C LEU A 139 -11.00 -5.51 -2.46
N THR A 140 -10.63 -5.92 -1.24
CA THR A 140 -9.99 -7.22 -1.01
C THR A 140 -10.60 -8.03 0.14
N GLY A 141 -11.57 -7.49 0.87
CA GLY A 141 -12.14 -8.16 2.03
C GLY A 141 -11.19 -8.27 3.23
N GLU A 142 -9.95 -7.78 3.11
CA GLU A 142 -8.96 -7.83 4.20
C GLU A 142 -9.39 -6.92 5.35
N ASN A 143 -9.52 -7.50 6.56
CA ASN A 143 -10.17 -6.79 7.67
C ASN A 143 -9.16 -6.27 8.71
N ALA A 144 -8.73 -7.10 9.66
CA ALA A 144 -7.94 -6.68 10.84
C ALA A 144 -6.44 -6.93 10.69
N ASN A 145 -5.89 -6.74 9.51
CA ASN A 145 -4.47 -6.92 9.20
C ASN A 145 -3.67 -5.69 9.65
N GLU A 146 -2.74 -5.87 10.59
CA GLU A 146 -1.88 -4.79 11.09
C GLU A 146 -0.96 -4.20 10.02
N LYS A 147 -0.62 -4.97 8.96
CA LYS A 147 0.21 -4.53 7.83
C LYS A 147 -0.58 -3.71 6.80
N ASN A 148 -1.91 -3.65 6.95
CA ASN A 148 -2.82 -2.91 6.08
C ASN A 148 -3.49 -1.72 6.78
N LEU A 149 -3.15 -1.41 8.03
CA LEU A 149 -3.81 -0.38 8.82
C LEU A 149 -2.83 0.70 9.27
N VAL A 150 -3.10 1.95 8.93
CA VAL A 150 -2.35 3.12 9.41
C VAL A 150 -3.24 4.04 10.25
N THR A 151 -2.64 4.83 11.14
CA THR A 151 -3.32 5.93 11.80
C THR A 151 -3.52 7.06 10.81
N GLY A 152 -4.71 7.16 10.25
CA GLY A 152 -5.08 8.20 9.29
C GLY A 152 -6.17 9.11 9.85
N THR A 153 -6.17 10.36 9.44
CA THR A 153 -7.24 11.28 9.80
C THR A 153 -8.56 10.91 9.14
N ARG A 154 -9.67 11.33 9.73
CA ARG A 154 -10.99 11.20 9.10
C ARG A 154 -10.99 11.85 7.71
N TYR A 155 -10.36 13.02 7.59
CA TYR A 155 -10.26 13.77 6.33
C TYR A 155 -9.49 12.99 5.27
N MET A 156 -8.30 12.45 5.59
CA MET A 156 -7.57 11.60 4.65
C MET A 156 -8.38 10.40 4.20
N ASN A 157 -9.00 9.69 5.16
CA ASN A 157 -9.73 8.46 4.88
C ASN A 157 -10.95 8.70 3.98
N VAL A 158 -11.74 9.74 4.23
CA VAL A 158 -13.03 9.95 3.57
C VAL A 158 -12.93 10.89 2.37
N GLU A 159 -12.26 12.05 2.55
CA GLU A 159 -12.14 13.04 1.47
C GLU A 159 -10.96 12.73 0.53
N GLY A 160 -9.91 12.08 1.06
CA GLY A 160 -8.73 11.70 0.29
C GLY A 160 -8.90 10.36 -0.42
N MET A 161 -8.87 9.26 0.34
CA MET A 161 -8.71 7.90 -0.18
C MET A 161 -10.00 7.32 -0.77
N LEU A 162 -11.12 7.42 -0.06
CA LEU A 162 -12.36 6.71 -0.38
C LEU A 162 -12.86 6.93 -1.81
N ARG A 163 -12.69 8.13 -2.36
CA ARG A 163 -13.10 8.43 -3.74
C ARG A 163 -12.35 7.59 -4.78
N TYR A 164 -11.06 7.33 -4.55
CA TYR A 164 -10.24 6.51 -5.44
C TYR A 164 -10.53 5.02 -5.27
N GLU A 165 -10.76 4.59 -4.03
CA GLU A 165 -11.20 3.22 -3.74
C GLU A 165 -12.55 2.92 -4.42
N ASN A 166 -13.50 3.85 -4.34
CA ASN A 166 -14.79 3.73 -5.01
C ASN A 166 -14.65 3.66 -6.54
N MET A 167 -13.78 4.51 -7.13
CA MET A 167 -13.51 4.44 -8.58
C MET A 167 -13.01 3.07 -9.02
N VAL A 168 -12.11 2.46 -8.24
CA VAL A 168 -11.59 1.11 -8.51
C VAL A 168 -12.69 0.06 -8.35
N ALA A 169 -13.45 0.11 -7.26
CA ALA A 169 -14.54 -0.83 -7.00
C ALA A 169 -15.61 -0.77 -8.09
N ASP A 170 -16.07 0.43 -8.43
CA ASP A 170 -17.09 0.66 -9.47
C ASP A 170 -16.64 0.14 -10.84
N TYR A 171 -15.36 0.35 -11.19
CA TYR A 171 -14.80 -0.16 -12.44
C TYR A 171 -14.79 -1.70 -12.47
N ILE A 172 -14.33 -2.34 -11.40
CA ILE A 172 -14.29 -3.81 -11.31
C ILE A 172 -15.70 -4.38 -11.40
N TYR A 173 -16.66 -3.83 -10.67
CA TYR A 173 -18.06 -4.28 -10.73
C TYR A 173 -18.69 -4.11 -12.11
N ALA A 174 -18.36 -3.02 -12.81
CA ALA A 174 -18.93 -2.72 -14.13
C ALA A 174 -18.33 -3.58 -15.24
N THR A 175 -17.07 -3.98 -15.14
CA THR A 175 -16.33 -4.60 -16.25
C THR A 175 -15.94 -6.06 -15.99
N GLY A 176 -15.74 -6.44 -14.73
CA GLY A 176 -15.11 -7.70 -14.35
C GLY A 176 -13.60 -7.74 -14.60
N ASN A 177 -12.99 -6.64 -15.01
CA ASN A 177 -11.56 -6.52 -15.28
C ASN A 177 -10.77 -6.33 -13.97
N HIS A 178 -9.46 -6.60 -14.04
CA HIS A 178 -8.55 -6.45 -12.92
C HIS A 178 -7.93 -5.05 -12.85
N VAL A 179 -7.64 -4.62 -11.62
CA VAL A 179 -6.92 -3.37 -11.35
C VAL A 179 -5.69 -3.68 -10.50
N LEU A 180 -4.51 -3.36 -11.01
CA LEU A 180 -3.32 -3.23 -10.18
C LEU A 180 -3.49 -2.02 -9.27
N TYR A 181 -3.32 -2.22 -7.97
CA TYR A 181 -3.52 -1.20 -6.95
C TYR A 181 -2.40 -1.25 -5.94
N ARG A 182 -1.73 -0.12 -5.73
CA ARG A 182 -0.63 0.00 -4.76
C ARG A 182 -0.83 1.22 -3.88
N VAL A 183 -0.67 1.04 -2.58
CA VAL A 183 -0.72 2.13 -1.61
C VAL A 183 0.54 2.12 -0.75
N THR A 184 1.26 3.23 -0.78
CA THR A 184 2.51 3.42 -0.05
C THR A 184 2.36 4.54 0.98
N PRO A 185 2.38 4.23 2.28
CA PRO A 185 2.40 5.26 3.30
C PRO A 185 3.77 5.95 3.33
N VAL A 186 3.77 7.27 3.43
CA VAL A 186 4.98 8.10 3.43
C VAL A 186 5.26 8.58 4.83
N PHE A 187 6.35 8.12 5.42
CA PHE A 187 6.80 8.53 6.75
C PHE A 187 8.06 9.39 6.65
N GLU A 188 8.14 10.44 7.43
CA GLU A 188 9.32 11.29 7.54
C GLU A 188 10.18 10.86 8.73
N GLY A 189 11.42 10.48 8.46
CA GLY A 189 12.36 10.06 9.49
C GLY A 189 11.77 8.99 10.42
N THR A 190 11.74 9.27 11.73
CA THR A 190 11.25 8.35 12.77
C THR A 190 9.79 8.61 13.17
N ASN A 191 9.06 9.44 12.45
CA ASN A 191 7.66 9.75 12.73
C ASN A 191 6.80 8.48 12.77
N LEU A 192 5.91 8.38 13.75
CA LEU A 192 5.00 7.25 13.90
C LEU A 192 3.71 7.39 13.08
N LEU A 193 3.40 8.60 12.58
CA LEU A 193 2.33 8.83 11.61
C LEU A 193 2.95 9.11 10.23
N CYS A 194 2.33 8.57 9.19
CA CYS A 194 2.63 8.98 7.82
C CYS A 194 2.13 10.41 7.55
N SER A 195 2.87 11.17 6.76
CA SER A 195 2.43 12.48 6.26
C SER A 195 1.28 12.37 5.26
N GLY A 196 1.12 11.20 4.67
CA GLY A 196 0.05 10.82 3.76
C GLY A 196 0.31 9.46 3.14
N VAL A 197 -0.51 9.11 2.16
CA VAL A 197 -0.37 7.87 1.38
C VAL A 197 -0.34 8.19 -0.11
N GLN A 198 0.58 7.55 -0.85
CA GLN A 198 0.53 7.54 -2.31
C GLN A 198 -0.31 6.36 -2.74
N MET A 199 -1.28 6.61 -3.63
CA MET A 199 -2.16 5.60 -4.20
C MET A 199 -1.96 5.56 -5.72
N GLU A 200 -1.70 4.37 -6.24
CA GLU A 200 -1.49 4.11 -7.66
C GLU A 200 -2.45 3.02 -8.12
N ALA A 201 -3.06 3.21 -9.29
CA ALA A 201 -3.95 2.21 -9.88
C ALA A 201 -3.84 2.17 -11.39
N TYR A 202 -4.04 0.97 -11.95
CA TYR A 202 -3.97 0.72 -13.39
C TYR A 202 -4.86 -0.47 -13.76
N SER A 203 -5.85 -0.26 -14.62
CA SER A 203 -6.68 -1.34 -15.15
C SER A 203 -5.93 -2.14 -16.19
N VAL A 204 -5.89 -3.47 -15.99
CA VAL A 204 -4.94 -4.35 -16.70
C VAL A 204 -5.40 -4.64 -18.11
N GLU A 205 -6.61 -5.17 -18.29
CA GLU A 205 -7.09 -5.70 -19.58
C GLU A 205 -7.27 -4.62 -20.64
N ASP A 206 -7.60 -3.40 -20.23
CA ASP A 206 -7.77 -2.26 -21.14
C ASP A 206 -6.56 -1.31 -21.17
N SER A 207 -5.44 -1.74 -20.58
CA SER A 207 -4.17 -1.00 -20.57
C SER A 207 -4.30 0.41 -19.99
N GLY A 208 -5.02 0.53 -18.87
CA GLY A 208 -5.20 1.77 -18.13
C GLY A 208 -6.26 2.71 -18.71
N ALA A 209 -7.07 2.27 -19.66
CA ALA A 209 -8.09 3.12 -20.27
C ALA A 209 -9.25 3.43 -19.29
N GLY A 210 -9.60 2.49 -18.41
CA GLY A 210 -10.65 2.66 -17.42
C GLY A 210 -10.13 3.28 -16.11
N ILE A 211 -9.06 2.73 -15.56
CA ILE A 211 -8.41 3.21 -14.34
C ILE A 211 -6.93 3.46 -14.59
N CYS A 212 -6.49 4.70 -14.37
CA CYS A 212 -5.08 5.07 -14.43
C CYS A 212 -4.88 6.33 -13.58
N PHE A 213 -4.30 6.17 -12.38
CA PHE A 213 -3.98 7.33 -11.53
C PHE A 213 -2.75 7.10 -10.65
N ASN A 214 -2.12 8.20 -10.26
CA ASN A 214 -1.09 8.29 -9.25
C ASN A 214 -1.32 9.55 -8.44
N VAL A 215 -1.73 9.39 -7.19
CA VAL A 215 -2.17 10.48 -6.32
C VAL A 215 -1.56 10.34 -4.94
N TYR A 216 -1.42 11.47 -4.26
CA TYR A 216 -1.05 11.52 -2.86
C TYR A 216 -2.19 12.07 -2.03
N CYS A 217 -2.61 11.35 -1.00
CA CYS A 217 -3.64 11.75 -0.04
C CYS A 217 -2.98 12.22 1.25
N TYR A 218 -3.25 13.47 1.64
CA TYR A 218 -2.61 14.09 2.81
C TYR A 218 -3.22 13.59 4.12
N ASN A 219 -2.37 13.20 5.08
CA ASN A 219 -2.80 12.83 6.42
C ASN A 219 -2.94 14.06 7.32
N VAL A 220 -3.83 14.93 6.96
CA VAL A 220 -4.15 16.17 7.68
C VAL A 220 -5.61 16.15 8.14
N GLN A 221 -5.96 16.99 9.11
CA GLN A 221 -7.34 17.31 9.47
C GLN A 221 -7.45 18.82 9.56
N PRO A 222 -8.14 19.50 8.60
CA PRO A 222 -8.35 20.94 8.68
C PRO A 222 -8.90 21.35 10.05
N GLY A 223 -8.31 22.37 10.67
CA GLY A 223 -8.65 22.82 12.03
C GLY A 223 -8.01 22.05 13.17
N VAL A 224 -7.14 21.09 12.89
CA VAL A 224 -6.38 20.35 13.91
C VAL A 224 -4.90 20.33 13.54
N VAL A 225 -4.05 20.64 14.51
CA VAL A 225 -2.60 20.47 14.41
C VAL A 225 -2.24 19.05 14.84
N ILE A 226 -1.39 18.38 14.05
CA ILE A 226 -0.94 17.01 14.29
C ILE A 226 0.57 16.99 14.50
N ASN A 227 1.01 16.34 15.56
CA ASN A 227 2.41 15.98 15.76
C ASN A 227 2.65 14.58 15.16
N TYR A 228 3.29 14.51 14.01
CA TYR A 228 3.53 13.25 13.31
C TYR A 228 4.52 12.33 14.04
N ALA A 229 5.32 12.85 14.95
CA ALA A 229 6.27 12.05 15.71
C ALA A 229 5.58 10.99 16.59
N ASP A 230 4.40 11.32 17.18
CA ASP A 230 3.72 10.44 18.14
C ASP A 230 2.18 10.40 17.99
N GLY A 231 1.61 11.18 17.07
CA GLY A 231 0.17 11.27 16.83
C GLY A 231 -0.58 12.17 17.81
N SER A 232 0.10 12.85 18.73
CA SER A 232 -0.54 13.86 19.58
C SER A 232 -1.10 15.00 18.72
N ASN A 233 -2.24 15.55 19.13
CA ASN A 233 -2.96 16.49 18.29
C ASN A 233 -3.78 17.46 19.15
N TRP A 234 -4.03 18.66 18.64
CA TRP A 234 -4.80 19.70 19.30
C TRP A 234 -5.50 20.60 18.30
N GLN A 235 -6.55 21.28 18.73
CA GLN A 235 -7.29 22.19 17.87
C GLN A 235 -6.39 23.36 17.44
N ASP A 236 -6.43 23.67 16.14
CA ASP A 236 -5.85 24.90 15.63
C ASP A 236 -6.74 26.09 15.99
N ILE A 237 -6.31 26.89 16.96
CA ILE A 237 -7.05 28.08 17.43
C ILE A 237 -7.08 29.21 16.39
N THR A 238 -6.27 29.15 15.36
CA THR A 238 -6.26 30.14 14.26
C THR A 238 -7.21 29.76 13.13
N TYR A 239 -7.68 28.49 13.12
CA TYR A 239 -8.60 27.99 12.12
C TYR A 239 -10.00 28.58 12.32
N SER A 240 -10.43 29.44 11.39
CA SER A 240 -11.82 29.86 11.29
C SER A 240 -12.51 29.00 10.24
N VAL A 241 -13.66 28.39 10.60
CA VAL A 241 -14.51 27.68 9.64
C VAL A 241 -15.15 28.70 8.70
N THR A 242 -14.37 29.20 7.75
CA THR A 242 -14.92 29.82 6.58
C THR A 242 -15.30 28.67 5.66
N SER A 243 -16.57 28.63 5.24
CA SER A 243 -17.13 27.62 4.33
C SER A 243 -16.10 27.22 3.28
N VAL A 244 -15.53 26.01 3.44
CA VAL A 244 -14.68 25.41 2.41
C VAL A 244 -15.63 25.14 1.25
N ASP A 245 -15.43 25.89 0.17
CA ASP A 245 -16.16 25.74 -1.08
C ASP A 245 -16.01 24.27 -1.50
N GLN A 246 -17.12 23.55 -1.50
CA GLN A 246 -17.16 22.15 -1.95
C GLN A 246 -17.03 22.15 -3.47
N GLY A 247 -15.80 22.38 -3.95
CA GLY A 247 -15.42 22.25 -5.35
C GLY A 247 -15.45 20.79 -5.81
N TYR A 248 -16.60 20.13 -5.69
CA TYR A 248 -16.87 18.90 -6.41
C TYR A 248 -17.22 19.27 -7.86
N GLU A 249 -16.22 19.31 -8.74
CA GLU A 249 -16.46 19.18 -10.17
C GLU A 249 -16.52 17.69 -10.53
N PRO A 250 -17.67 17.14 -10.92
CA PRO A 250 -17.73 15.77 -11.44
C PRO A 250 -16.87 15.67 -12.69
N CYS A 251 -16.12 14.58 -12.80
CA CYS A 251 -15.28 14.28 -13.94
C CYS A 251 -16.07 14.37 -15.26
N LYS A 252 -15.82 15.40 -16.08
CA LYS A 252 -16.51 15.65 -17.37
C LYS A 252 -16.19 14.64 -18.48
N ARG A 253 -15.52 13.52 -18.18
CA ARG A 253 -15.13 12.49 -19.16
C ARG A 253 -15.94 11.20 -19.11
N CYS A 254 -16.94 11.08 -18.24
CA CYS A 254 -17.85 9.93 -18.22
C CYS A 254 -19.25 10.36 -18.68
N ASN A 255 -19.37 10.79 -19.94
CA ASN A 255 -20.65 10.79 -20.65
C ASN A 255 -20.46 10.01 -21.96
N PRO A 256 -21.41 9.07 -22.27
CA PRO A 256 -21.34 8.17 -23.41
C PRO A 256 -21.33 8.87 -24.74
#